data_e0d87b0084732a8395c023ea92c4380d
#
_entry.id   e0d87b0084732a8395c023ea92c4380d
#
_cell.length_a   1.000
_cell.length_b   1.000
_cell.length_c   1.000
_cell.angle_alpha   90.00
_cell.angle_beta   90.00
_cell.angle_gamma   90.00
#
_symmetry.space_group_name_H-M   'P 1'
#
loop_
_entity.id
_entity.type
_entity.pdbx_description
1 polymer ?
#
loop_
_entity_poly.entity_id
_entity_poly.type
_entity_poly.pdbx_seq_one_letter_code
_entity_poly.pdbx_strand_id
1 'polypeptide(L)'
;MHSFERAGMHRENAIAHAYHLREQARGISVRNRPGDNERRGAYTKVAEAFLDSAQAATISRERSEYYRIAAEAFLVLEDHAQAAKAFENASKFTEAAQRYRHAGMFDETVCVLKNYGNSLTLKVLLIG
;
A
#
# COMPACT_ATOMS: atom_id res chain seq x y z
N MET A 1 7.19 -25.95 21.25
CA MET A 1 8.23 -24.93 21.13
C MET A 1 8.68 -24.71 19.69
N HIS A 2 8.78 -25.76 18.92
CA HIS A 2 9.21 -25.63 17.50
C HIS A 2 8.24 -24.83 16.63
N SER A 3 6.95 -24.82 16.96
CA SER A 3 5.96 -24.10 16.17
C SER A 3 6.08 -22.57 16.30
N PHE A 4 6.56 -22.07 17.45
CA PHE A 4 6.76 -20.65 17.66
C PHE A 4 7.94 -20.10 16.85
N GLU A 5 9.04 -20.84 16.87
CA GLU A 5 10.22 -20.48 16.09
C GLU A 5 9.93 -20.52 14.59
N ARG A 6 9.21 -21.54 14.14
CA ARG A 6 8.81 -21.66 12.72
C ARG A 6 7.92 -20.50 12.31
N ALA A 7 6.97 -20.09 13.15
CA ALA A 7 6.08 -18.98 12.84
C ALA A 7 6.86 -17.68 12.74
N GLY A 8 7.80 -17.44 13.66
CA GLY A 8 8.66 -16.27 13.63
C GLY A 8 9.56 -16.23 12.41
N MET A 9 10.22 -17.35 12.13
CA MET A 9 11.08 -17.48 10.93
C MET A 9 10.28 -17.33 9.64
N HIS A 10 9.07 -17.86 9.61
CA HIS A 10 8.19 -17.76 8.44
C HIS A 10 7.83 -16.29 8.18
N ARG A 11 7.51 -15.52 9.22
CA ARG A 11 7.19 -14.08 9.09
C ARG A 11 8.39 -13.31 8.59
N GLU A 12 9.56 -13.54 9.17
CA GLU A 12 10.79 -12.87 8.76
C GLU A 12 11.13 -13.21 7.31
N ASN A 13 10.98 -14.45 6.92
CA ASN A 13 11.23 -14.88 5.55
C ASN A 13 10.22 -14.26 4.59
N ALA A 14 8.95 -14.16 4.99
CA ALA A 14 7.92 -13.54 4.16
C ALA A 14 8.20 -12.04 3.95
N ILE A 15 8.62 -11.34 5.00
CA ILE A 15 8.96 -9.92 4.92
C ILE A 15 10.20 -9.72 4.06
N ALA A 16 11.24 -10.52 4.27
CA ALA A 16 12.46 -10.45 3.47
C ALA A 16 12.17 -10.70 2.00
N HIS A 17 11.31 -11.68 1.72
CA HIS A 17 10.86 -11.99 0.36
C HIS A 17 10.09 -10.82 -0.26
N ALA A 18 9.22 -10.18 0.52
CA ALA A 18 8.46 -9.02 0.06
C ALA A 18 9.38 -7.87 -0.35
N TYR A 19 10.39 -7.56 0.46
CA TYR A 19 11.38 -6.53 0.12
C TYR A 19 12.21 -6.92 -1.10
N HIS A 20 12.54 -8.19 -1.24
CA HIS A 20 13.26 -8.69 -2.41
C HIS A 20 12.43 -8.51 -3.69
N LEU A 21 11.15 -8.83 -3.64
CA LEU A 21 10.23 -8.60 -4.76
C LEU A 21 10.18 -7.12 -5.15
N ARG A 22 10.16 -6.24 -4.14
CA ARG A 22 10.15 -4.79 -4.35
C ARG A 22 11.41 -4.34 -5.09
N GLU A 23 12.57 -4.83 -4.67
CA GLU A 23 13.83 -4.50 -5.33
C GLU A 23 13.88 -5.03 -6.76
N GLN A 24 13.38 -6.24 -7.00
CA GLN A 24 13.29 -6.79 -8.34
C GLN A 24 12.38 -5.94 -9.23
N ALA A 25 11.22 -5.52 -8.70
CA ALA A 25 10.27 -4.70 -9.44
C ALA A 25 10.88 -3.35 -9.82
N ARG A 26 11.62 -2.74 -8.90
CA ARG A 26 12.31 -1.46 -9.15
C ARG A 26 13.38 -1.59 -10.23
N GLY A 27 14.00 -2.75 -10.36
CA GLY A 27 15.02 -3.00 -11.35
C GLY A 27 14.50 -3.18 -12.76
N ILE A 28 13.19 -3.36 -12.94
CA ILE A 28 12.61 -3.54 -14.26
C ILE A 28 12.59 -2.20 -14.99
N SER A 29 13.24 -2.16 -16.15
CA SER A 29 13.41 -0.94 -16.92
C SER A 29 12.08 -0.48 -17.54
N VAL A 30 11.79 0.81 -17.39
CA VAL A 30 10.61 1.45 -17.99
C VAL A 30 10.79 1.61 -19.51
N ARG A 31 12.01 1.41 -20.02
CA ARG A 31 12.36 1.65 -21.43
C ARG A 31 11.81 0.62 -22.39
N ASN A 32 11.48 -0.57 -21.90
CA ASN A 32 10.96 -1.64 -22.75
C ASN A 32 9.46 -1.73 -22.58
N ARG A 33 8.72 -1.28 -23.59
CA ARG A 33 7.25 -1.37 -23.58
C ARG A 33 6.72 -2.81 -23.44
N PRO A 34 7.38 -3.85 -24.02
CA PRO A 34 7.01 -5.21 -23.69
C PRO A 34 7.19 -5.54 -22.21
N GLY A 35 8.07 -4.79 -21.50
CA GLY A 35 8.28 -4.93 -20.08
C GLY A 35 7.19 -4.36 -19.19
N ASP A 36 6.22 -3.62 -19.75
CA ASP A 36 5.13 -3.05 -18.95
C ASP A 36 4.31 -4.14 -18.28
N ASN A 37 4.01 -5.24 -18.96
CA ASN A 37 3.29 -6.36 -18.38
C ASN A 37 4.12 -7.06 -17.28
N GLU A 38 5.42 -7.20 -17.52
CA GLU A 38 6.33 -7.78 -16.53
C GLU A 38 6.42 -6.89 -15.31
N ARG A 39 6.55 -5.58 -15.51
CA ARG A 39 6.60 -4.58 -14.43
C ARG A 39 5.30 -4.60 -13.63
N ARG A 40 4.15 -4.60 -14.30
CA ARG A 40 2.84 -4.67 -13.63
C ARG A 40 2.69 -5.95 -12.83
N GLY A 41 3.08 -7.08 -13.39
CA GLY A 41 3.08 -8.37 -12.69
C GLY A 41 3.97 -8.34 -11.46
N ALA A 42 5.16 -7.76 -11.58
CA ALA A 42 6.09 -7.64 -10.46
C ALA A 42 5.53 -6.78 -9.34
N TYR A 43 4.95 -5.62 -9.66
CA TYR A 43 4.36 -4.74 -8.65
C TYR A 43 3.07 -5.32 -8.05
N THR A 44 2.32 -6.12 -8.80
CA THR A 44 1.18 -6.86 -8.24
C THR A 44 1.64 -7.81 -7.14
N LYS A 45 2.72 -8.53 -7.39
CA LYS A 45 3.30 -9.43 -6.38
C LYS A 45 3.80 -8.66 -5.16
N VAL A 46 4.41 -7.49 -5.38
CA VAL A 46 4.86 -6.61 -4.29
C VAL A 46 3.67 -6.19 -3.43
N ALA A 47 2.60 -5.71 -4.05
CA ALA A 47 1.41 -5.27 -3.32
C ALA A 47 0.82 -6.42 -2.49
N GLU A 48 0.65 -7.59 -3.10
CA GLU A 48 0.10 -8.76 -2.41
C GLU A 48 0.99 -9.19 -1.24
N ALA A 49 2.31 -9.24 -1.45
CA ALA A 49 3.26 -9.66 -0.41
C ALA A 49 3.23 -8.70 0.79
N PHE A 50 3.18 -7.39 0.54
CA PHE A 50 3.13 -6.42 1.63
C PHE A 50 1.76 -6.36 2.31
N LEU A 51 0.66 -6.60 1.59
CA LEU A 51 -0.65 -6.75 2.22
C LEU A 51 -0.66 -7.96 3.17
N ASP A 52 -0.13 -9.09 2.74
CA ASP A 52 -0.05 -10.27 3.57
C ASP A 52 0.84 -10.03 4.80
N SER A 53 1.97 -9.36 4.61
CA SER A 53 2.87 -9.01 5.71
C SER A 53 2.20 -8.06 6.70
N ALA A 54 1.42 -7.09 6.19
CA ALA A 54 0.69 -6.16 7.03
C ALA A 54 -0.35 -6.86 7.88
N GLN A 55 -1.10 -7.79 7.29
CA GLN A 55 -2.12 -8.55 8.01
C GLN A 55 -1.51 -9.46 9.07
N ALA A 56 -0.31 -9.98 8.83
CA ALA A 56 0.41 -10.84 9.76
C ALA A 56 1.18 -10.05 10.83
N ALA A 57 1.39 -8.76 10.63
CA ALA A 57 2.19 -7.94 11.54
C ALA A 57 1.48 -7.75 12.88
N THR A 58 2.20 -7.95 13.96
CA THR A 58 1.70 -7.77 15.33
C THR A 58 2.00 -6.38 15.87
N ILE A 59 3.00 -5.71 15.31
CA ILE A 59 3.42 -4.38 15.73
C ILE A 59 2.78 -3.35 14.81
N SER A 60 2.04 -2.40 15.38
CA SER A 60 1.28 -1.38 14.62
C SER A 60 2.17 -0.58 13.67
N ARG A 61 3.37 -0.23 14.12
CA ARG A 61 4.34 0.54 13.33
C ARG A 61 4.75 -0.21 12.06
N GLU A 62 5.03 -1.50 12.19
CA GLU A 62 5.39 -2.35 11.06
C GLU A 62 4.21 -2.53 10.12
N ARG A 63 3.02 -2.76 10.68
CA ARG A 63 1.79 -2.91 9.92
C ARG A 63 1.53 -1.69 9.05
N SER A 64 1.64 -0.50 9.63
CA SER A 64 1.44 0.76 8.90
C SER A 64 2.45 0.90 7.76
N GLU A 65 3.72 0.56 8.03
CA GLU A 65 4.77 0.63 7.01
C GLU A 65 4.50 -0.32 5.85
N TYR A 66 4.07 -1.55 6.14
CA TYR A 66 3.78 -2.53 5.09
C TYR A 66 2.57 -2.10 4.25
N TYR A 67 1.52 -1.57 4.88
CA TYR A 67 0.38 -1.04 4.15
C TYR A 67 0.79 0.14 3.27
N ARG A 68 1.66 1.02 3.78
CA ARG A 68 2.16 2.16 3.00
C ARG A 68 2.90 1.68 1.75
N ILE A 69 3.76 0.69 1.89
CA ILE A 69 4.52 0.14 0.75
C ILE A 69 3.55 -0.52 -0.25
N ALA A 70 2.56 -1.26 0.24
CA ALA A 70 1.54 -1.84 -0.63
C ALA A 70 0.79 -0.76 -1.39
N ALA A 71 0.43 0.34 -0.71
CA ALA A 71 -0.23 1.49 -1.35
C ALA A 71 0.62 2.07 -2.48
N GLU A 72 1.92 2.24 -2.25
CA GLU A 72 2.84 2.74 -3.28
C GLU A 72 2.90 1.81 -4.48
N ALA A 73 2.89 0.49 -4.25
CA ALA A 73 2.85 -0.49 -5.33
C ALA A 73 1.56 -0.35 -6.15
N PHE A 74 0.42 -0.17 -5.48
CA PHE A 74 -0.85 0.06 -6.17
C PHE A 74 -0.84 1.36 -6.98
N LEU A 75 -0.13 2.40 -6.51
CA LEU A 75 0.02 3.64 -7.27
C LEU A 75 0.78 3.41 -8.58
N VAL A 76 1.81 2.59 -8.56
CA VAL A 76 2.54 2.21 -9.78
C VAL A 76 1.60 1.51 -10.76
N LEU A 77 0.68 0.70 -10.23
CA LEU A 77 -0.32 -0.02 -11.03
C LEU A 77 -1.49 0.89 -11.46
N GLU A 78 -1.50 2.14 -11.02
CA GLU A 78 -2.59 3.10 -11.25
C GLU A 78 -3.93 2.64 -10.67
N ASP A 79 -3.88 1.78 -9.66
CA ASP A 79 -5.07 1.31 -8.94
C ASP A 79 -5.29 2.21 -7.72
N HIS A 80 -5.90 3.37 -7.96
CA HIS A 80 -6.09 4.40 -6.94
C HIS A 80 -7.02 3.95 -5.82
N ALA A 81 -8.03 3.15 -6.13
CA ALA A 81 -8.96 2.64 -5.12
C ALA A 81 -8.26 1.74 -4.10
N GLN A 82 -7.46 0.79 -4.57
CA GLN A 82 -6.71 -0.10 -3.69
C GLN A 82 -5.61 0.64 -2.95
N ALA A 83 -4.94 1.59 -3.63
CA ALA A 83 -3.93 2.44 -2.99
C ALA A 83 -4.54 3.24 -1.85
N ALA A 84 -5.72 3.83 -2.07
CA ALA A 84 -6.43 4.59 -1.04
C ALA A 84 -6.74 3.75 0.18
N LYS A 85 -7.25 2.55 -0.05
CA LYS A 85 -7.60 1.63 1.04
C LYS A 85 -6.36 1.23 1.85
N ALA A 86 -5.26 0.96 1.17
CA ALA A 86 -4.00 0.62 1.84
C ALA A 86 -3.45 1.81 2.62
N PHE A 87 -3.51 3.02 2.08
CA PHE A 87 -3.13 4.23 2.81
C PHE A 87 -3.99 4.45 4.04
N GLU A 88 -5.29 4.21 3.93
CA GLU A 88 -6.20 4.31 5.07
C GLU A 88 -5.78 3.33 6.18
N ASN A 89 -5.46 2.09 5.82
CA ASN A 89 -4.99 1.08 6.76
C ASN A 89 -3.62 1.42 7.35
N ALA A 90 -2.83 2.23 6.63
CA ALA A 90 -1.55 2.74 7.12
C ALA A 90 -1.71 4.01 7.97
N SER A 91 -2.94 4.44 8.21
CA SER A 91 -3.28 5.69 8.91
C SER A 91 -2.75 6.93 8.18
N LYS A 92 -2.55 6.83 6.87
CA LYS A 92 -2.18 7.93 5.99
C LYS A 92 -3.46 8.51 5.37
N PHE A 93 -4.25 9.19 6.20
CA PHE A 93 -5.62 9.58 5.85
C PHE A 93 -5.67 10.65 4.75
N THR A 94 -4.73 11.58 4.73
CA THR A 94 -4.66 12.60 3.69
C THR A 94 -4.38 11.96 2.32
N GLU A 95 -3.39 11.08 2.26
CA GLU A 95 -3.06 10.35 1.05
C GLU A 95 -4.21 9.45 0.61
N ALA A 96 -4.87 8.78 1.56
CA ALA A 96 -6.03 7.95 1.28
C ALA A 96 -7.14 8.76 0.63
N ALA A 97 -7.46 9.92 1.20
CA ALA A 97 -8.50 10.80 0.68
C ALA A 97 -8.18 11.26 -0.74
N GLN A 98 -6.94 11.65 -1.01
CA GLN A 98 -6.50 12.05 -2.34
C GLN A 98 -6.66 10.91 -3.36
N ARG A 99 -6.32 9.70 -2.97
CA ARG A 99 -6.44 8.54 -3.87
C ARG A 99 -7.89 8.14 -4.09
N TYR A 100 -8.73 8.18 -3.06
CA TYR A 100 -10.16 7.97 -3.23
C TYR A 100 -10.76 9.00 -4.21
N ARG A 101 -10.34 10.25 -4.09
CA ARG A 101 -10.76 11.31 -5.00
C ARG A 101 -10.35 11.01 -6.43
N HIS A 102 -9.11 10.59 -6.65
CA HIS A 102 -8.62 10.20 -7.99
C HIS A 102 -9.37 9.02 -8.56
N ALA A 103 -9.85 8.11 -7.70
CA ALA A 103 -10.65 6.96 -8.11
C ALA A 103 -12.11 7.32 -8.38
N GLY A 104 -12.50 8.57 -8.13
CA GLY A 104 -13.90 8.99 -8.26
C GLY A 104 -14.78 8.54 -7.10
N MET A 105 -14.17 8.09 -6.02
CA MET A 105 -14.88 7.59 -4.83
C MET A 105 -15.08 8.74 -3.83
N PHE A 106 -15.98 9.65 -4.18
CA PHE A 106 -16.16 10.89 -3.40
C PHE A 106 -16.77 10.65 -2.03
N ASP A 107 -17.66 9.67 -1.90
CA ASP A 107 -18.27 9.33 -0.60
C ASP A 107 -17.20 8.85 0.38
N GLU A 108 -16.29 7.99 -0.07
CA GLU A 108 -15.17 7.50 0.73
C GLU A 108 -14.20 8.62 1.07
N THR A 109 -13.97 9.54 0.14
CA THR A 109 -13.12 10.72 0.36
C THR A 109 -13.67 11.56 1.51
N VAL A 110 -14.97 11.88 1.46
CA VAL A 110 -15.63 12.68 2.49
C VAL A 110 -15.61 11.93 3.83
N CYS A 111 -15.88 10.63 3.80
CA CYS A 111 -15.90 9.79 4.99
C CYS A 111 -14.54 9.79 5.71
N VAL A 112 -13.46 9.62 4.95
CA VAL A 112 -12.10 9.61 5.52
C VAL A 112 -11.77 10.97 6.13
N LEU A 113 -12.05 12.05 5.40
CA LEU A 113 -11.76 13.41 5.88
C LEU A 113 -12.59 13.78 7.10
N LYS A 114 -13.85 13.38 7.11
CA LYS A 114 -14.77 13.67 8.21
C LYS A 114 -14.37 12.91 9.48
N ASN A 115 -13.98 11.64 9.35
CA ASN A 115 -13.67 10.78 10.47
C ASN A 115 -12.24 10.93 10.99
N TYR A 116 -11.27 11.21 10.10
CA TYR A 116 -9.86 11.16 10.43
C TYR A 116 -9.08 12.40 10.09
N GLY A 117 -9.63 13.28 9.23
CA GLY A 117 -8.98 14.52 8.86
C GLY A 117 -9.30 15.64 9.83
N ASN A 118 -8.47 16.68 9.86
CA ASN A 118 -8.79 17.90 10.57
C ASN A 118 -9.55 18.85 9.63
N SER A 119 -10.16 19.90 10.20
CA SER A 119 -10.97 20.84 9.44
C SER A 119 -10.16 21.61 8.40
N LEU A 120 -8.85 21.81 8.63
CA LEU A 120 -7.97 22.47 7.69
C LEU A 120 -7.74 21.60 6.45
N THR A 121 -7.48 20.32 6.65
CA THR A 121 -7.33 19.35 5.56
C THR A 121 -8.60 19.29 4.71
N LEU A 122 -9.76 19.26 5.36
CA LEU A 122 -11.05 19.25 4.68
C LEU A 122 -11.23 20.51 3.83
N LYS A 123 -10.90 21.68 4.37
CA LYS A 123 -11.00 22.96 3.63
C LYS A 123 -10.08 22.98 2.41
N VAL A 124 -8.85 22.53 2.56
CA VAL A 124 -7.88 22.49 1.46
C VAL A 124 -8.39 21.61 0.32
N LEU A 125 -8.96 20.46 0.65
CA LEU A 125 -9.46 19.51 -0.36
C LEU A 125 -10.76 19.98 -1.01
N LEU A 126 -11.60 20.71 -0.30
CA LEU A 126 -12.83 21.29 -0.86
C LEU A 126 -12.57 22.48 -1.77
N ILE A 127 -11.51 23.21 -1.52
CA ILE A 127 -11.11 24.38 -2.32
C ILE A 127 -10.31 23.95 -3.55
N GLY A 128 -9.51 22.92 -3.40
CA GLY A 128 -8.67 22.39 -4.48
C GLY A 128 -9.36 21.33 -5.26
#